data_888dc159b8241c384589bbab3a6b919c
#
_entry.id   888dc159b8241c384589bbab3a6b919c
#
_cell.length_a   1.000
_cell.length_b   1.000
_cell.length_c   1.000
_cell.angle_alpha   90.00
_cell.angle_beta   90.00
_cell.angle_gamma   90.00
#
_symmetry.space_group_name_H-M   'P 1'
#
loop_
_entity.id
_entity.type
_entity.pdbx_description
1 polymer ?
#
loop_
_entity_poly.entity_id
_entity_poly.type
_entity_poly.pdbx_seq_one_letter_code
_entity_poly.pdbx_strand_id
1 'polypeptide(L)'
;LTSVPEETGSPEEQAPPLPRLQLRDPLPPVIDTVDDYVAYCARLALGHGPVALDAERASGYRYSQRAYLVQVRRDGSGTGLVDPIAFDDLVDLDEAIGDAEWILHAATQDLPCLAEVGLHPTALFDTELAGRLLNLPRVGLASLSWSTTSG
;
A
#
# COMPACT_ATOMS: atom_id res chain seq x y z
N LEU A 1 2.98 37.45 -47.07
CA LEU A 1 2.68 35.99 -46.92
C LEU A 1 3.91 35.36 -46.30
N THR A 2 3.89 35.26 -44.97
CA THR A 2 4.96 34.68 -44.17
C THR A 2 4.47 33.31 -43.72
N SER A 3 5.10 32.25 -44.26
CA SER A 3 4.83 30.86 -43.86
C SER A 3 5.43 30.59 -42.49
N VAL A 4 4.61 30.15 -41.56
CA VAL A 4 5.01 29.64 -40.25
C VAL A 4 5.52 28.19 -40.44
N PRO A 5 6.68 27.78 -39.90
CA PRO A 5 7.12 26.41 -39.97
C PRO A 5 6.25 25.55 -39.03
N GLU A 6 5.71 24.43 -39.53
CA GLU A 6 5.10 23.39 -38.75
C GLU A 6 6.17 22.73 -37.87
N GLU A 7 6.03 22.84 -36.56
CA GLU A 7 6.79 22.01 -35.60
C GLU A 7 6.33 20.56 -35.73
N THR A 8 7.15 19.72 -36.35
CA THR A 8 7.01 18.27 -36.31
C THR A 8 7.34 17.78 -34.91
N GLY A 9 6.32 17.59 -34.10
CA GLY A 9 6.45 16.91 -32.81
C GLY A 9 7.06 15.54 -33.00
N SER A 10 8.21 15.31 -32.39
CA SER A 10 8.83 13.97 -32.32
C SER A 10 7.86 12.99 -31.65
N PRO A 11 7.71 11.75 -32.16
CA PRO A 11 6.88 10.75 -31.49
C PRO A 11 7.45 10.49 -30.08
N GLU A 12 6.66 10.71 -29.05
CA GLU A 12 6.99 10.22 -27.71
C GLU A 12 7.20 8.72 -27.77
N GLU A 13 8.43 8.29 -27.61
CA GLU A 13 8.82 6.90 -27.52
C GLU A 13 8.17 6.31 -26.27
N GLN A 14 7.02 5.63 -26.46
CA GLN A 14 6.30 4.99 -25.36
C GLN A 14 7.21 3.90 -24.79
N ALA A 15 7.64 4.10 -23.54
CA ALA A 15 8.39 3.10 -22.83
C ALA A 15 7.62 1.76 -22.79
N PRO A 16 8.32 0.62 -22.97
CA PRO A 16 7.67 -0.69 -22.96
C PRO A 16 6.83 -0.91 -21.70
N PRO A 17 5.70 -1.62 -21.80
CA PRO A 17 4.87 -1.90 -20.63
C PRO A 17 5.67 -2.70 -19.61
N LEU A 18 5.53 -2.32 -18.33
CA LEU A 18 6.17 -3.05 -17.24
C LEU A 18 5.59 -4.47 -17.15
N PRO A 19 6.43 -5.51 -16.96
CA PRO A 19 5.94 -6.86 -16.78
C PRO A 19 5.06 -6.95 -15.53
N ARG A 20 4.01 -7.77 -15.60
CA ARG A 20 3.13 -8.00 -14.46
C ARG A 20 3.88 -8.77 -13.38
N LEU A 21 3.90 -8.23 -12.17
CA LEU A 21 4.34 -8.97 -10.99
C LEU A 21 3.35 -10.10 -10.70
N GLN A 22 3.87 -11.29 -10.46
CA GLN A 22 3.07 -12.43 -10.01
C GLN A 22 3.09 -12.48 -8.50
N LEU A 23 1.94 -12.81 -7.90
CA LEU A 23 1.87 -13.08 -6.48
C LEU A 23 2.78 -14.27 -6.13
N ARG A 24 3.58 -14.14 -5.08
CA ARG A 24 4.41 -15.24 -4.57
C ARG A 24 3.56 -16.30 -3.88
N ASP A 25 2.54 -15.85 -3.15
CA ASP A 25 1.61 -16.68 -2.40
C ASP A 25 0.19 -16.48 -2.94
N PRO A 26 -0.71 -17.47 -2.84
CA PRO A 26 -2.11 -17.27 -3.17
C PRO A 26 -2.72 -16.20 -2.26
N LEU A 27 -3.70 -15.45 -2.79
CA LEU A 27 -4.45 -14.47 -2.00
C LEU A 27 -5.17 -15.19 -0.85
N PRO A 28 -4.98 -14.74 0.40
CA PRO A 28 -5.74 -15.28 1.51
C PRO A 28 -7.22 -14.86 1.43
N PRO A 29 -8.13 -15.55 2.12
CA PRO A 29 -9.50 -15.07 2.28
C PRO A 29 -9.54 -13.74 3.04
N VAL A 30 -10.61 -12.98 2.83
CA VAL A 30 -10.87 -11.75 3.58
C VAL A 30 -11.20 -12.11 5.03
N ILE A 31 -10.62 -11.38 5.96
CA ILE A 31 -10.84 -11.50 7.40
C ILE A 31 -12.02 -10.58 7.77
N ASP A 32 -13.17 -11.17 7.97
CA ASP A 32 -14.44 -10.53 8.31
C ASP A 32 -15.13 -11.13 9.55
N THR A 33 -14.46 -12.10 10.21
CA THR A 33 -14.92 -12.71 11.45
C THR A 33 -13.98 -12.41 12.61
N VAL A 34 -14.52 -12.32 13.82
CA VAL A 34 -13.74 -12.06 15.04
C VAL A 34 -12.67 -13.14 15.27
N ASP A 35 -13.01 -14.40 15.05
CA ASP A 35 -12.07 -15.52 15.29
C ASP A 35 -10.86 -15.44 14.34
N ASP A 36 -11.09 -15.18 13.05
CA ASP A 36 -10.03 -15.03 12.06
C ASP A 36 -9.18 -13.78 12.31
N TYR A 37 -9.83 -12.68 12.75
CA TYR A 37 -9.17 -11.44 13.10
C TYR A 37 -8.22 -11.62 14.28
N VAL A 38 -8.69 -12.19 15.38
CA VAL A 38 -7.87 -12.48 16.57
C VAL A 38 -6.71 -13.43 16.21
N ALA A 39 -6.99 -14.48 15.43
CA ALA A 39 -5.96 -15.39 14.97
C ALA A 39 -4.90 -14.70 14.08
N TYR A 40 -5.32 -13.76 13.24
CA TYR A 40 -4.38 -12.98 12.42
C TYR A 40 -3.54 -12.02 13.26
N CYS A 41 -4.15 -11.25 14.18
CA CYS A 41 -3.44 -10.37 15.11
C CYS A 41 -2.39 -11.12 15.92
N ALA A 42 -2.72 -12.32 16.41
CA ALA A 42 -1.76 -13.16 17.13
C ALA A 42 -0.56 -13.57 16.25
N ARG A 43 -0.79 -13.92 14.98
CA ARG A 43 0.30 -14.22 14.04
C ARG A 43 1.12 -12.98 13.70
N LEU A 44 0.46 -11.83 13.51
CA LEU A 44 1.11 -10.55 13.18
C LEU A 44 2.05 -10.10 14.29
N ALA A 45 1.64 -10.25 15.56
CA ALA A 45 2.45 -9.94 16.73
C ALA A 45 3.73 -10.79 16.82
N LEU A 46 3.69 -12.02 16.30
CA LEU A 46 4.86 -12.92 16.23
C LEU A 46 5.75 -12.64 15.00
N GLY A 47 5.29 -11.83 14.08
CA GLY A 47 6.06 -11.41 12.91
C GLY A 47 7.26 -10.55 13.29
N HIS A 48 8.18 -10.37 12.34
CA HIS A 48 9.39 -9.58 12.55
C HIS A 48 9.65 -8.61 11.40
N GLY A 49 10.49 -7.59 11.65
CA GLY A 49 10.76 -6.55 10.69
C GLY A 49 9.59 -5.58 10.49
N PRO A 50 9.65 -4.74 9.45
CA PRO A 50 8.63 -3.77 9.14
C PRO A 50 7.31 -4.42 8.68
N VAL A 51 6.23 -3.64 8.71
CA VAL A 51 4.90 -4.05 8.26
C VAL A 51 4.53 -3.24 7.03
N ALA A 52 4.24 -3.90 5.92
CA ALA A 52 3.68 -3.26 4.74
C ALA A 52 2.16 -3.17 4.88
N LEU A 53 1.60 -1.97 4.65
CA LEU A 53 0.17 -1.71 4.66
C LEU A 53 -0.27 -1.03 3.36
N ASP A 54 -1.51 -1.27 3.00
CA ASP A 54 -2.21 -0.59 1.94
C ASP A 54 -3.70 -0.53 2.29
N ALA A 55 -4.40 0.53 1.89
CA ALA A 55 -5.81 0.71 2.22
C ALA A 55 -6.64 1.06 0.98
N GLU A 56 -7.67 0.28 0.72
CA GLU A 56 -8.63 0.56 -0.34
C GLU A 56 -9.79 1.39 0.20
N ARG A 57 -10.11 2.45 -0.53
CA ARG A 57 -11.21 3.38 -0.22
C ARG A 57 -12.29 3.30 -1.29
N ALA A 58 -13.55 3.49 -0.92
CA ALA A 58 -14.59 3.68 -1.93
C ALA A 58 -14.37 5.02 -2.66
N SER A 59 -14.06 4.94 -3.94
CA SER A 59 -14.02 6.11 -4.80
C SER A 59 -15.44 6.66 -4.98
N GLY A 60 -15.68 7.91 -4.53
CA GLY A 60 -16.90 8.64 -4.84
C GLY A 60 -17.80 9.04 -3.68
N TYR A 61 -17.52 8.67 -2.44
CA TYR A 61 -18.29 9.14 -1.29
C TYR A 61 -17.69 10.42 -0.70
N ARG A 62 -18.48 11.50 -0.73
CA ARG A 62 -18.10 12.86 -0.29
C ARG A 62 -17.90 13.01 1.23
N TYR A 63 -18.25 12.01 2.05
CA TYR A 63 -18.41 12.19 3.50
C TYR A 63 -17.71 11.17 4.39
N SER A 64 -17.10 10.12 3.85
CA SER A 64 -16.30 9.17 4.63
C SER A 64 -15.00 8.84 3.88
N GLN A 65 -13.89 8.91 4.58
CA GLN A 65 -12.59 8.41 4.10
C GLN A 65 -12.30 7.00 4.62
N ARG A 66 -13.29 6.34 5.20
CA ARG A 66 -13.15 5.02 5.80
C ARG A 66 -12.61 4.01 4.80
N ALA A 67 -11.62 3.23 5.23
CA ALA A 67 -11.12 2.09 4.48
C ALA A 67 -12.21 1.00 4.34
N TYR A 68 -12.21 0.32 3.20
CA TYR A 68 -13.07 -0.84 2.93
C TYR A 68 -12.28 -2.15 2.89
N LEU A 69 -10.97 -2.06 2.73
CA LEU A 69 -10.06 -3.18 2.85
C LEU A 69 -8.73 -2.64 3.36
N VAL A 70 -8.17 -3.28 4.37
CA VAL A 70 -6.81 -3.02 4.85
C VAL A 70 -5.98 -4.26 4.54
N GLN A 71 -4.96 -4.06 3.72
CA GLN A 71 -4.00 -5.10 3.36
C GLN A 71 -2.79 -4.95 4.27
N VAL A 72 -2.40 -6.03 4.91
CA VAL A 72 -1.27 -6.05 5.86
C VAL A 72 -0.36 -7.20 5.54
N ARG A 73 0.95 -6.96 5.49
CA ARG A 73 1.95 -8.02 5.33
C ARG A 73 3.13 -7.77 6.24
N ARG A 74 3.52 -8.80 6.98
CA ARG A 74 4.73 -8.81 7.81
C ARG A 74 5.46 -10.12 7.61
N ASP A 75 6.78 -10.10 7.70
CA ASP A 75 7.57 -11.33 7.62
C ASP A 75 7.29 -12.23 8.82
N GLY A 76 7.09 -13.54 8.56
CA GLY A 76 6.65 -14.52 9.55
C GLY A 76 5.13 -14.59 9.80
N SER A 77 4.34 -13.54 9.49
CA SER A 77 2.88 -13.57 9.67
C SER A 77 2.09 -13.81 8.39
N GLY A 78 2.72 -13.57 7.22
CA GLY A 78 2.05 -13.61 5.93
C GLY A 78 1.19 -12.39 5.65
N THR A 79 0.31 -12.50 4.64
CA THR A 79 -0.61 -11.45 4.23
C THR A 79 -1.97 -11.63 4.92
N GLY A 80 -2.55 -10.51 5.40
CA GLY A 80 -3.94 -10.41 5.83
C GLY A 80 -4.70 -9.41 4.96
N LEU A 81 -5.93 -9.73 4.64
CA LEU A 81 -6.90 -8.87 3.97
C LEU A 81 -8.04 -8.63 4.95
N VAL A 82 -8.00 -7.51 5.67
CA VAL A 82 -8.96 -7.22 6.74
C VAL A 82 -10.07 -6.33 6.21
N ASP A 83 -11.33 -6.76 6.38
CA ASP A 83 -12.50 -5.92 6.17
C ASP A 83 -12.77 -5.06 7.42
N PRO A 84 -12.43 -3.76 7.41
CA PRO A 84 -12.62 -2.92 8.59
C PRO A 84 -14.08 -2.60 8.89
N ILE A 85 -15.01 -2.94 7.98
CA ILE A 85 -16.45 -2.71 8.20
C ILE A 85 -17.04 -3.79 9.10
N ALA A 86 -16.42 -4.98 9.13
CA ALA A 86 -16.85 -6.08 9.99
C ALA A 86 -16.56 -5.84 11.48
N PHE A 87 -15.77 -4.81 11.83
CA PHE A 87 -15.30 -4.51 13.18
C PHE A 87 -15.62 -3.05 13.57
N ASP A 88 -15.72 -2.77 14.86
CA ASP A 88 -15.92 -1.40 15.36
C ASP A 88 -14.68 -0.54 15.10
N ASP A 89 -13.50 -1.10 15.35
CA ASP A 89 -12.18 -0.52 15.06
C ASP A 89 -11.14 -1.63 14.81
N LEU A 90 -9.90 -1.23 14.54
CA LEU A 90 -8.77 -2.13 14.33
C LEU A 90 -7.65 -1.92 15.37
N VAL A 91 -7.98 -1.49 16.57
CA VAL A 91 -6.99 -1.20 17.64
C VAL A 91 -6.18 -2.44 18.00
N ASP A 92 -6.78 -3.64 18.04
CA ASP A 92 -6.04 -4.88 18.29
C ASP A 92 -4.99 -5.17 17.19
N LEU A 93 -5.28 -4.76 15.95
CA LEU A 93 -4.33 -4.87 14.84
C LEU A 93 -3.17 -3.88 15.02
N ASP A 94 -3.46 -2.64 15.44
CA ASP A 94 -2.46 -1.63 15.76
C ASP A 94 -1.54 -2.10 16.91
N GLU A 95 -2.11 -2.64 17.96
CA GLU A 95 -1.36 -3.24 19.08
C GLU A 95 -0.50 -4.43 18.63
N ALA A 96 -1.00 -5.28 17.72
CA ALA A 96 -0.25 -6.41 17.19
C ALA A 96 0.93 -5.98 16.30
N ILE A 97 0.82 -4.86 15.60
CA ILE A 97 1.91 -4.23 14.86
C ILE A 97 2.97 -3.67 15.82
N GLY A 98 2.52 -3.04 16.92
CA GLY A 98 3.38 -2.43 17.93
C GLY A 98 4.28 -1.34 17.36
N ASP A 99 5.56 -1.34 17.77
CA ASP A 99 6.55 -0.35 17.35
C ASP A 99 7.20 -0.64 15.99
N ALA A 100 6.65 -1.57 15.20
CA ALA A 100 7.20 -1.89 13.89
C ALA A 100 7.08 -0.68 12.94
N GLU A 101 8.13 -0.46 12.13
CA GLU A 101 8.06 0.54 11.06
C GLU A 101 7.02 0.13 10.01
N TRP A 102 6.15 1.06 9.67
CA TRP A 102 5.19 0.86 8.59
C TRP A 102 5.79 1.20 7.24
N ILE A 103 5.55 0.37 6.25
CA ILE A 103 5.89 0.65 4.86
C ILE A 103 4.60 0.93 4.10
N LEU A 104 4.49 2.13 3.57
CA LEU A 104 3.38 2.58 2.73
C LEU A 104 3.91 3.12 1.39
N HIS A 105 3.05 3.22 0.40
CA HIS A 105 3.33 3.92 -0.85
C HIS A 105 2.42 5.12 -0.97
N ALA A 106 2.98 6.34 -1.12
CA ALA A 106 2.22 7.59 -1.09
C ALA A 106 1.37 7.73 0.19
N ALA A 107 1.98 7.52 1.34
CA ALA A 107 1.36 7.36 2.66
C ALA A 107 0.32 8.44 3.01
N THR A 108 0.49 9.67 2.52
CA THR A 108 -0.47 10.77 2.75
C THR A 108 -1.88 10.47 2.24
N GLN A 109 -2.03 9.51 1.33
CA GLN A 109 -3.33 9.10 0.80
C GLN A 109 -4.05 8.14 1.76
N ASP A 110 -3.32 7.24 2.44
CA ASP A 110 -3.88 6.15 3.23
C ASP A 110 -3.95 6.48 4.73
N LEU A 111 -3.01 7.27 5.25
CA LEU A 111 -2.96 7.63 6.68
C LEU A 111 -4.30 8.16 7.25
N PRO A 112 -5.05 9.04 6.56
CA PRO A 112 -6.32 9.52 7.09
C PRO A 112 -7.37 8.41 7.25
N CYS A 113 -7.48 7.49 6.27
CA CYS A 113 -8.45 6.40 6.34
C CYS A 113 -8.03 5.29 7.33
N LEU A 114 -6.74 5.06 7.50
CA LEU A 114 -6.20 4.14 8.51
C LEU A 114 -6.45 4.69 9.92
N ALA A 115 -6.25 5.99 10.14
CA ALA A 115 -6.55 6.63 11.42
C ALA A 115 -8.02 6.54 11.81
N GLU A 116 -8.96 6.63 10.85
CA GLU A 116 -10.41 6.48 11.12
C GLU A 116 -10.79 5.10 11.67
N VAL A 117 -9.97 4.08 11.41
CA VAL A 117 -10.18 2.72 11.91
C VAL A 117 -9.27 2.36 13.08
N GLY A 118 -8.56 3.34 13.66
CA GLY A 118 -7.75 3.16 14.85
C GLY A 118 -6.30 2.69 14.61
N LEU A 119 -5.80 2.83 13.38
CA LEU A 119 -4.44 2.44 13.01
C LEU A 119 -3.52 3.68 12.93
N HIS A 120 -2.45 3.69 13.74
CA HIS A 120 -1.57 4.85 13.88
C HIS A 120 -0.09 4.45 13.87
N PRO A 121 0.70 4.82 12.83
CA PRO A 121 2.12 4.47 12.79
C PRO A 121 2.94 5.24 13.83
N THR A 122 3.85 4.55 14.50
CA THR A 122 4.91 5.14 15.33
C THR A 122 6.16 5.46 14.51
N ALA A 123 6.42 4.67 13.47
CA ALA A 123 7.49 4.88 12.49
C ALA A 123 6.97 4.56 11.10
N LEU A 124 7.37 5.34 10.09
CA LEU A 124 6.84 5.26 8.74
C LEU A 124 7.95 5.38 7.71
N PHE A 125 7.95 4.48 6.74
CA PHE A 125 8.73 4.53 5.52
C PHE A 125 7.81 4.66 4.31
N ASP A 126 7.86 5.81 3.61
CA ASP A 126 7.10 6.04 2.39
C ASP A 126 7.97 5.74 1.16
N THR A 127 7.60 4.69 0.42
CA THR A 127 8.36 4.25 -0.75
C THR A 127 8.29 5.22 -1.93
N GLU A 128 7.21 6.00 -2.06
CA GLU A 128 7.13 7.05 -3.09
C GLU A 128 8.11 8.18 -2.76
N LEU A 129 8.11 8.66 -1.53
CA LEU A 129 9.03 9.70 -1.07
C LEU A 129 10.49 9.26 -1.20
N ALA A 130 10.81 8.03 -0.81
CA ALA A 130 12.14 7.45 -0.97
C ALA A 130 12.57 7.43 -2.45
N GLY A 131 11.70 7.00 -3.36
CA GLY A 131 11.95 7.02 -4.79
C GLY A 131 12.22 8.42 -5.33
N ARG A 132 11.47 9.43 -4.86
CA ARG A 132 11.69 10.84 -5.22
C ARG A 132 13.04 11.36 -4.71
N LEU A 133 13.42 11.05 -3.49
CA LEU A 133 14.71 11.44 -2.91
C LEU A 133 15.90 10.80 -3.65
N LEU A 134 15.72 9.62 -4.20
CA LEU A 134 16.72 8.94 -5.04
C LEU A 134 16.71 9.40 -6.50
N ASN A 135 15.90 10.40 -6.85
CA ASN A 135 15.73 10.89 -8.24
C ASN A 135 15.36 9.77 -9.23
N LEU A 136 14.56 8.81 -8.81
CA LEU A 136 14.09 7.78 -9.73
C LEU A 136 13.14 8.38 -10.77
N PRO A 137 13.26 8.00 -12.05
CA PRO A 137 12.49 8.61 -13.14
C PRO A 137 10.98 8.30 -13.03
N ARG A 138 10.62 7.22 -12.32
CA ARG A 138 9.25 6.82 -12.05
C ARG A 138 9.15 6.33 -10.62
N VAL A 139 8.23 6.90 -9.86
CA VAL A 139 8.03 6.58 -8.43
C VAL A 139 6.74 5.84 -8.14
N GLY A 140 5.92 5.52 -9.16
CA GLY A 140 4.74 4.68 -8.97
C GLY A 140 5.11 3.27 -8.47
N LEU A 141 4.23 2.66 -7.67
CA LEU A 141 4.49 1.39 -6.99
C LEU A 141 4.97 0.27 -7.94
N ALA A 142 4.32 0.13 -9.09
CA ALA A 142 4.71 -0.85 -10.11
C ALA A 142 6.14 -0.63 -10.64
N SER A 143 6.55 0.63 -10.80
CA SER A 143 7.89 0.98 -11.29
C SER A 143 8.98 0.73 -10.24
N LEU A 144 8.70 1.04 -8.98
CA LEU A 144 9.63 0.80 -7.87
C LEU A 144 9.82 -0.69 -7.61
N SER A 145 8.75 -1.47 -7.64
CA SER A 145 8.81 -2.92 -7.45
C SER A 145 9.66 -3.61 -8.50
N TRP A 146 9.66 -3.11 -9.74
CA TRP A 146 10.46 -3.65 -10.84
C TRP A 146 11.96 -3.37 -10.67
N SER A 147 12.32 -2.15 -10.27
CA SER A 147 13.73 -1.77 -10.14
C SER A 147 14.47 -2.55 -9.05
N THR A 148 13.76 -3.05 -8.04
CA THR A 148 14.35 -3.86 -6.95
C THR A 148 14.48 -5.35 -7.28
N THR A 149 13.79 -5.86 -8.32
CA THR A 149 13.80 -7.27 -8.71
C THR A 149 14.82 -7.58 -9.82
N SER A 150 15.37 -6.56 -10.46
CA SER A 150 16.27 -6.68 -11.63
C SER A 150 17.76 -6.48 -11.29
N GLY A 151 18.11 -6.43 -9.99
CA GLY A 151 19.48 -6.29 -9.48
C GLY A 151 20.07 -7.62 -9.03
#